data_818c85f7bd6b71a76632940f39415296
#
_entry.id   818c85f7bd6b71a76632940f39415296
#
_cell.length_a   1.000
_cell.length_b   1.000
_cell.length_c   1.000
_cell.angle_alpha   90.00
_cell.angle_beta   90.00
_cell.angle_gamma   90.00
#
_symmetry.space_group_name_H-M   'P 1'
#
loop_
_entity.id
_entity.type
_entity.pdbx_description
1 polymer ?
#
loop_
_entity_poly.entity_id
_entity_poly.type
_entity_poly.pdbx_seq_one_letter_code
_entity_poly.pdbx_strand_id
1 'polypeptide(L)'
;MGTPVTPKHNLTAIKWLTFLMFMMFAMTTDSIGTIIPAVIKEFHLSMVAAGAFHYAPMVAIAVAAIFLGYLADRLGRKKTIILGLVLFALNSYLFAVGNSFLFFLALLVISGASIGIFKTGALALVGDISRSTSEHTTTMNTVEGFFGVGAIIGPAIVARLLTSGFSWKWLYVIAGTICVLLILTALLVKYPQTVKTMEEPIDFKRTMRMMKDPYALGFSLGIFLYVAAECAVYVWMPTLLTGYSGSFAFMATYALSAFFILRAIGRFLGAWVLAHFTWTSVMVLFSLAILICFAGAIAGGLSVAIWLMPLSGLFMSMIYPTLNSKGISCFPKTEHGTVAGVILFFTCAAAALGPLAMAAVSDALGHPKYGFVLATLFAALLFAGLLLNWIYDPAKERLVKLDSSVYRAAGSLEPQNIE
;
A
#
# COMPACT_ATOMS: atom_id res chain seq x y z
N MET A 1 41.09 27.25 17.01
CA MET A 1 40.65 26.13 16.20
C MET A 1 39.12 26.19 16.13
N GLY A 2 38.56 26.64 14.98
CA GLY A 2 37.14 26.78 14.82
C GLY A 2 36.47 25.41 14.74
N THR A 3 35.41 25.18 15.53
CA THR A 3 34.55 24.01 15.47
C THR A 3 33.99 23.89 14.04
N PRO A 4 34.07 22.74 13.41
CA PRO A 4 33.51 22.56 12.08
C PRO A 4 31.97 22.80 12.13
N VAL A 5 31.50 23.83 11.47
CA VAL A 5 30.07 24.12 11.29
C VAL A 5 29.52 22.99 10.42
N THR A 6 28.92 21.98 11.06
CA THR A 6 28.17 20.96 10.35
C THR A 6 27.03 21.66 9.59
N PRO A 7 26.92 21.48 8.25
CA PRO A 7 25.90 22.12 7.48
C PRO A 7 24.52 21.70 8.01
N LYS A 8 23.72 22.65 8.49
CA LYS A 8 22.34 22.39 8.96
C LYS A 8 21.57 21.77 7.80
N HIS A 9 21.31 20.48 7.87
CA HIS A 9 20.43 19.81 6.92
C HIS A 9 19.00 20.33 7.17
N ASN A 10 18.31 20.72 6.09
CA ASN A 10 16.92 21.11 6.22
C ASN A 10 16.03 19.85 6.27
N LEU A 11 15.97 19.20 7.44
CA LEU A 11 15.20 17.98 7.66
C LEU A 11 13.71 18.13 7.32
N THR A 12 13.16 19.33 7.56
CA THR A 12 11.76 19.63 7.20
C THR A 12 11.55 19.55 5.70
N ALA A 13 12.44 20.16 4.91
CA ALA A 13 12.35 20.08 3.45
C ALA A 13 12.50 18.65 2.93
N ILE A 14 13.40 17.85 3.51
CA ILE A 14 13.59 16.44 3.17
C ILE A 14 12.33 15.64 3.45
N LYS A 15 11.70 15.82 4.62
CA LYS A 15 10.45 15.14 4.99
C LYS A 15 9.33 15.50 4.01
N TRP A 16 9.13 16.80 3.73
CA TRP A 16 8.10 17.24 2.77
C TRP A 16 8.32 16.69 1.37
N LEU A 17 9.55 16.71 0.87
CA LEU A 17 9.88 16.10 -0.42
C LEU A 17 9.55 14.61 -0.44
N THR A 18 9.91 13.88 0.61
CA THR A 18 9.59 12.45 0.71
C THR A 18 8.08 12.23 0.69
N PHE A 19 7.30 13.02 1.43
CA PHE A 19 5.83 12.93 1.45
C PHE A 19 5.23 13.15 0.06
N LEU A 20 5.68 14.19 -0.64
CA LEU A 20 5.19 14.51 -1.99
C LEU A 20 5.60 13.46 -3.02
N MET A 21 6.78 12.86 -2.90
CA MET A 21 7.22 11.75 -3.75
C MET A 21 6.33 10.52 -3.58
N PHE A 22 6.00 10.14 -2.35
CA PHE A 22 5.07 9.03 -2.09
C PHE A 22 3.67 9.33 -2.60
N MET A 23 3.18 10.56 -2.41
CA MET A 23 1.89 11.01 -2.96
C MET A 23 1.86 10.87 -4.49
N MET A 24 2.91 11.33 -5.19
CA MET A 24 3.01 11.25 -6.64
C MET A 24 3.00 9.80 -7.14
N PHE A 25 3.72 8.90 -6.48
CA PHE A 25 3.68 7.48 -6.85
C PHE A 25 2.31 6.86 -6.64
N ALA A 26 1.62 7.17 -5.54
CA ALA A 26 0.27 6.69 -5.27
C ALA A 26 -0.73 7.12 -6.34
N MET A 27 -0.58 8.34 -6.89
CA MET A 27 -1.43 8.81 -7.99
C MET A 27 -1.40 7.86 -9.20
N THR A 28 -0.30 7.18 -9.46
CA THR A 28 -0.18 6.26 -10.60
C THR A 28 -0.51 4.81 -10.21
N THR A 29 -0.03 4.32 -9.08
CA THR A 29 -0.23 2.91 -8.67
C THR A 29 -1.68 2.60 -8.31
N ASP A 30 -2.37 3.51 -7.63
CA ASP A 30 -3.72 3.29 -7.13
C ASP A 30 -4.81 3.72 -8.13
N SER A 31 -4.41 4.27 -9.29
CA SER A 31 -5.33 4.61 -10.38
C SER A 31 -5.57 3.46 -11.37
N ILE A 32 -4.82 2.38 -11.27
CA ILE A 32 -4.87 1.27 -12.24
C ILE A 32 -6.29 0.73 -12.38
N GLY A 33 -7.03 0.58 -11.28
CA GLY A 33 -8.41 0.11 -11.32
C GLY A 33 -9.32 0.98 -12.19
N THR A 34 -9.14 2.30 -12.21
CA THR A 34 -9.88 3.23 -13.07
C THR A 34 -9.41 3.16 -14.54
N ILE A 35 -8.15 2.77 -14.77
CA ILE A 35 -7.56 2.64 -16.11
C ILE A 35 -7.96 1.33 -16.78
N ILE A 36 -8.06 0.22 -16.03
CA ILE A 36 -8.32 -1.13 -16.56
C ILE A 36 -9.56 -1.19 -17.49
N PRO A 37 -10.72 -0.62 -17.16
CA PRO A 37 -11.88 -0.65 -18.07
C PRO A 37 -11.60 -0.03 -19.43
N ALA A 38 -10.85 1.08 -19.47
CA ALA A 38 -10.44 1.73 -20.71
C ALA A 38 -9.48 0.85 -21.52
N VAL A 39 -8.53 0.19 -20.85
CA VAL A 39 -7.55 -0.74 -21.45
C VAL A 39 -8.26 -1.98 -22.03
N ILE A 40 -9.21 -2.57 -21.30
CA ILE A 40 -10.04 -3.70 -21.80
C ILE A 40 -10.73 -3.30 -23.09
N LYS A 41 -11.34 -2.11 -23.13
CA LYS A 41 -12.06 -1.61 -24.30
C LYS A 41 -11.11 -1.26 -25.46
N GLU A 42 -9.99 -0.59 -25.18
CA GLU A 42 -9.02 -0.11 -26.20
C GLU A 42 -8.31 -1.28 -26.91
N PHE A 43 -7.98 -2.36 -26.17
CA PHE A 43 -7.19 -3.48 -26.68
C PHE A 43 -7.97 -4.80 -26.78
N HIS A 44 -9.28 -4.82 -26.52
CA HIS A 44 -10.14 -6.02 -26.55
C HIS A 44 -9.59 -7.19 -25.71
N LEU A 45 -9.21 -6.90 -24.46
CA LEU A 45 -8.54 -7.85 -23.59
C LEU A 45 -9.51 -8.56 -22.65
N SER A 46 -9.11 -9.77 -22.19
CA SER A 46 -9.70 -10.42 -21.03
C SER A 46 -9.32 -9.67 -19.73
N MET A 47 -10.04 -9.94 -18.64
CA MET A 47 -9.73 -9.34 -17.35
C MET A 47 -8.35 -9.79 -16.84
N VAL A 48 -7.97 -11.06 -17.08
CA VAL A 48 -6.65 -11.57 -16.71
C VAL A 48 -5.54 -10.78 -17.41
N ALA A 49 -5.67 -10.55 -18.73
CA ALA A 49 -4.68 -9.82 -19.50
C ALA A 49 -4.61 -8.34 -19.08
N ALA A 50 -5.76 -7.68 -18.96
CA ALA A 50 -5.80 -6.27 -18.54
C ALA A 50 -5.32 -6.06 -17.10
N GLY A 51 -5.60 -7.02 -16.21
CA GLY A 51 -5.12 -7.01 -14.83
C GLY A 51 -3.61 -7.08 -14.70
N ALA A 52 -2.88 -7.49 -15.76
CA ALA A 52 -1.43 -7.43 -15.78
C ALA A 52 -0.91 -6.00 -15.52
N PHE A 53 -1.69 -4.97 -15.83
CA PHE A 53 -1.38 -3.58 -15.47
C PHE A 53 -1.25 -3.35 -13.97
N HIS A 54 -1.92 -4.18 -13.16
CA HIS A 54 -1.80 -4.12 -11.70
C HIS A 54 -0.72 -5.07 -11.18
N TYR A 55 -0.81 -6.36 -11.47
CA TYR A 55 0.08 -7.32 -10.81
C TYR A 55 1.51 -7.32 -11.36
N ALA A 56 1.75 -6.97 -12.63
CA ALA A 56 3.11 -6.92 -13.15
C ALA A 56 3.99 -5.83 -12.48
N PRO A 57 3.55 -4.57 -12.32
CA PRO A 57 4.32 -3.58 -11.57
C PRO A 57 4.46 -3.94 -10.09
N MET A 58 3.48 -4.61 -9.45
CA MET A 58 3.62 -5.05 -8.05
C MET A 58 4.74 -6.08 -7.89
N VAL A 59 4.83 -7.04 -8.80
CA VAL A 59 5.94 -8.00 -8.85
C VAL A 59 7.27 -7.27 -9.10
N ALA A 60 7.30 -6.31 -10.04
CA ALA A 60 8.51 -5.54 -10.34
C ALA A 60 8.99 -4.70 -9.15
N ILE A 61 8.06 -4.09 -8.38
CA ILE A 61 8.39 -3.39 -7.11
C ILE A 61 9.06 -4.36 -6.13
N ALA A 62 8.46 -5.54 -5.90
CA ALA A 62 8.97 -6.53 -4.97
C ALA A 62 10.36 -7.04 -5.37
N VAL A 63 10.53 -7.40 -6.64
CA VAL A 63 11.81 -7.85 -7.21
C VAL A 63 12.87 -6.76 -7.09
N ALA A 64 12.56 -5.52 -7.47
CA ALA A 64 13.50 -4.41 -7.37
C ALA A 64 13.88 -4.11 -5.91
N ALA A 65 12.93 -4.17 -4.98
CA ALA A 65 13.21 -3.97 -3.56
C ALA A 65 14.19 -5.01 -3.01
N ILE A 66 14.03 -6.29 -3.38
CA ILE A 66 14.91 -7.38 -2.94
C ILE A 66 16.30 -7.28 -3.60
N PHE A 67 16.34 -7.18 -4.94
CA PHE A 67 17.60 -7.29 -5.69
C PHE A 67 18.36 -5.97 -5.81
N LEU A 68 17.68 -4.82 -5.72
CA LEU A 68 18.29 -3.50 -5.88
C LEU A 68 18.30 -2.67 -4.58
N GLY A 69 17.76 -3.22 -3.47
CA GLY A 69 17.73 -2.55 -2.17
C GLY A 69 19.12 -2.15 -1.67
N TYR A 70 20.15 -2.96 -1.98
CA TYR A 70 21.55 -2.66 -1.64
C TYR A 70 22.07 -1.35 -2.26
N LEU A 71 21.43 -0.82 -3.30
CA LEU A 71 21.81 0.46 -3.90
C LEU A 71 21.69 1.61 -2.91
N ALA A 72 20.72 1.54 -1.99
CA ALA A 72 20.54 2.55 -0.96
C ALA A 72 21.74 2.67 -0.03
N ASP A 73 22.45 1.56 0.23
CA ASP A 73 23.65 1.53 1.08
C ASP A 73 24.92 1.83 0.27
N ARG A 74 24.98 1.37 -0.96
CA ARG A 74 26.17 1.51 -1.81
C ARG A 74 26.29 2.90 -2.46
N LEU A 75 25.21 3.43 -3.02
CA LEU A 75 25.16 4.74 -3.68
C LEU A 75 24.82 5.87 -2.71
N GLY A 76 24.22 5.54 -1.56
CA GLY A 76 23.65 6.46 -0.57
C GLY A 76 22.21 6.85 -0.90
N ARG A 77 21.47 7.27 0.15
CA ARG A 77 20.01 7.50 0.10
C ARG A 77 19.60 8.46 -1.00
N LYS A 78 20.24 9.65 -1.08
CA LYS A 78 19.92 10.69 -2.08
C LYS A 78 20.04 10.18 -3.52
N LYS A 79 21.15 9.52 -3.84
CA LYS A 79 21.42 9.05 -5.22
C LYS A 79 20.43 7.95 -5.62
N THR A 80 20.10 7.04 -4.71
CA THR A 80 19.14 5.96 -4.95
C THR A 80 17.73 6.51 -5.17
N ILE A 81 17.30 7.47 -4.35
CA ILE A 81 16.01 8.17 -4.52
C ILE A 81 15.95 8.84 -5.89
N ILE A 82 16.98 9.65 -6.24
CA ILE A 82 17.02 10.37 -7.53
C ILE A 82 17.05 9.38 -8.70
N LEU A 83 17.79 8.28 -8.62
CA LEU A 83 17.82 7.25 -9.65
C LEU A 83 16.41 6.68 -9.91
N GLY A 84 15.69 6.29 -8.85
CA GLY A 84 14.32 5.80 -8.99
C GLY A 84 13.40 6.85 -9.63
N LEU A 85 13.49 8.10 -9.19
CA LEU A 85 12.69 9.19 -9.75
C LEU A 85 13.02 9.48 -11.23
N VAL A 86 14.30 9.50 -11.61
CA VAL A 86 14.71 9.75 -13.00
C VAL A 86 14.21 8.64 -13.92
N LEU A 87 14.40 7.38 -13.53
CA LEU A 87 13.88 6.24 -14.29
C LEU A 87 12.36 6.32 -14.46
N PHE A 88 11.64 6.65 -13.38
CA PHE A 88 10.19 6.80 -13.42
C PHE A 88 9.76 7.98 -14.32
N ALA A 89 10.40 9.15 -14.20
CA ALA A 89 10.05 10.34 -15.00
C ALA A 89 10.25 10.09 -16.49
N LEU A 90 11.41 9.56 -16.89
CA LEU A 90 11.70 9.23 -18.29
C LEU A 90 10.69 8.22 -18.84
N ASN A 91 10.44 7.16 -18.09
CA ASN A 91 9.49 6.13 -18.46
C ASN A 91 8.06 6.67 -18.57
N SER A 92 7.67 7.61 -17.70
CA SER A 92 6.32 8.20 -17.67
C SER A 92 5.99 9.00 -18.94
N TYR A 93 6.95 9.71 -19.51
CA TYR A 93 6.74 10.43 -20.77
C TYR A 93 6.56 9.50 -21.98
N LEU A 94 7.09 8.27 -21.93
CA LEU A 94 6.92 7.29 -23.00
C LEU A 94 5.46 6.80 -23.13
N PHE A 95 4.63 6.98 -22.10
CA PHE A 95 3.19 6.68 -22.20
C PHE A 95 2.49 7.55 -23.26
N ALA A 96 2.99 8.76 -23.52
CA ALA A 96 2.41 9.66 -24.52
C ALA A 96 2.57 9.15 -25.96
N VAL A 97 3.62 8.37 -26.26
CA VAL A 97 3.95 7.90 -27.62
C VAL A 97 3.56 6.44 -27.87
N GLY A 98 3.18 5.71 -26.83
CA GLY A 98 2.81 4.29 -26.93
C GLY A 98 1.43 4.07 -27.53
N ASN A 99 1.27 2.92 -28.21
CA ASN A 99 0.00 2.53 -28.84
C ASN A 99 -0.31 1.02 -28.76
N SER A 100 0.49 0.23 -28.02
CA SER A 100 0.23 -1.20 -27.84
C SER A 100 0.21 -1.62 -26.37
N PHE A 101 -0.59 -2.63 -26.06
CA PHE A 101 -0.73 -3.17 -24.71
C PHE A 101 0.60 -3.64 -24.12
N LEU A 102 1.39 -4.40 -24.89
CA LEU A 102 2.70 -4.91 -24.43
C LEU A 102 3.69 -3.79 -24.15
N PHE A 103 3.66 -2.72 -24.98
CA PHE A 103 4.47 -1.54 -24.72
C PHE A 103 4.14 -0.88 -23.40
N PHE A 104 2.84 -0.66 -23.11
CA PHE A 104 2.41 -0.09 -21.84
C PHE A 104 2.69 -1.01 -20.66
N LEU A 105 2.52 -2.33 -20.83
CA LEU A 105 2.87 -3.31 -19.80
C LEU A 105 4.36 -3.25 -19.45
N ALA A 106 5.23 -3.17 -20.46
CA ALA A 106 6.67 -2.99 -20.23
C ALA A 106 6.98 -1.68 -19.49
N LEU A 107 6.32 -0.57 -19.85
CA LEU A 107 6.46 0.70 -19.12
C LEU A 107 6.01 0.58 -17.67
N LEU A 108 4.93 -0.16 -17.38
CA LEU A 108 4.44 -0.39 -16.01
C LEU A 108 5.41 -1.24 -15.19
N VAL A 109 6.05 -2.24 -15.79
CA VAL A 109 7.10 -3.03 -15.15
C VAL A 109 8.31 -2.14 -14.82
N ILE A 110 8.74 -1.30 -15.75
CA ILE A 110 9.84 -0.33 -15.52
C ILE A 110 9.44 0.68 -14.44
N SER A 111 8.20 1.19 -14.46
CA SER A 111 7.66 2.04 -13.37
C SER A 111 7.74 1.33 -12.04
N GLY A 112 7.30 0.06 -11.97
CA GLY A 112 7.36 -0.75 -10.76
C GLY A 112 8.79 -0.89 -10.22
N ALA A 113 9.74 -1.24 -11.09
CA ALA A 113 11.15 -1.33 -10.71
C ALA A 113 11.70 0.01 -10.19
N SER A 114 11.35 1.12 -10.87
CA SER A 114 11.74 2.48 -10.46
C SER A 114 11.19 2.85 -9.08
N ILE A 115 9.93 2.50 -8.80
CA ILE A 115 9.28 2.68 -7.50
C ILE A 115 9.97 1.83 -6.42
N GLY A 116 10.34 0.58 -6.73
CA GLY A 116 11.06 -0.30 -5.80
C GLY A 116 12.42 0.30 -5.41
N ILE A 117 13.20 0.79 -6.37
CA ILE A 117 14.48 1.48 -6.13
C ILE A 117 14.27 2.72 -5.26
N PHE A 118 13.28 3.56 -5.63
CA PHE A 118 12.94 4.74 -4.85
C PHE A 118 12.57 4.41 -3.40
N LYS A 119 11.63 3.47 -3.21
CA LYS A 119 11.11 3.12 -1.88
C LYS A 119 12.22 2.64 -0.94
N THR A 120 13.15 1.82 -1.42
CA THR A 120 14.26 1.34 -0.59
C THR A 120 15.13 2.50 -0.09
N GLY A 121 15.46 3.45 -0.96
CA GLY A 121 16.21 4.66 -0.57
C GLY A 121 15.43 5.58 0.37
N ALA A 122 14.15 5.80 0.09
CA ALA A 122 13.31 6.74 0.84
C ALA A 122 12.95 6.21 2.24
N LEU A 123 12.63 4.92 2.37
CA LEU A 123 12.32 4.31 3.67
C LEU A 123 13.55 4.27 4.57
N ALA A 124 14.71 3.93 4.01
CA ALA A 124 15.96 3.98 4.73
C ALA A 124 16.33 5.42 5.16
N LEU A 125 16.07 6.42 4.29
CA LEU A 125 16.26 7.82 4.64
C LEU A 125 15.38 8.25 5.82
N VAL A 126 14.10 7.83 5.86
CA VAL A 126 13.21 8.11 7.00
C VAL A 126 13.78 7.55 8.29
N GLY A 127 14.37 6.35 8.25
CA GLY A 127 15.10 5.78 9.39
C GLY A 127 16.28 6.66 9.83
N ASP A 128 17.13 7.06 8.85
CA ASP A 128 18.36 7.84 9.11
C ASP A 128 18.07 9.24 9.69
N ILE A 129 16.94 9.87 9.32
CA ILE A 129 16.58 11.23 9.79
C ILE A 129 15.72 11.24 11.05
N SER A 130 15.26 10.11 11.54
CA SER A 130 14.40 9.98 12.73
C SER A 130 15.27 9.84 13.99
N ARG A 131 15.02 10.68 14.99
CA ARG A 131 15.80 10.73 16.24
C ARG A 131 15.30 9.75 17.30
N SER A 132 14.10 9.23 17.13
CA SER A 132 13.47 8.27 18.05
C SER A 132 12.52 7.34 17.30
N THR A 133 12.17 6.20 17.91
CA THR A 133 11.16 5.27 17.38
C THR A 133 9.81 5.96 17.21
N SER A 134 9.44 6.86 18.12
CA SER A 134 8.21 7.65 18.03
C SER A 134 8.24 8.59 16.82
N GLU A 135 9.34 9.32 16.60
CA GLU A 135 9.49 10.19 15.42
C GLU A 135 9.48 9.39 14.12
N HIS A 136 10.15 8.23 14.09
CA HIS A 136 10.12 7.32 12.94
C HIS A 136 8.68 6.88 12.62
N THR A 137 7.94 6.40 13.62
CA THR A 137 6.55 5.95 13.46
C THR A 137 5.66 7.09 12.98
N THR A 138 5.79 8.29 13.55
CA THR A 138 5.01 9.47 13.13
C THR A 138 5.33 9.87 11.69
N THR A 139 6.62 9.87 11.32
CA THR A 139 7.05 10.21 9.95
C THR A 139 6.53 9.18 8.95
N MET A 140 6.60 7.89 9.27
CA MET A 140 6.06 6.82 8.42
C MET A 140 4.54 6.92 8.26
N ASN A 141 3.79 7.18 9.35
CA ASN A 141 2.35 7.41 9.26
C ASN A 141 2.01 8.63 8.38
N THR A 142 2.84 9.68 8.44
CA THR A 142 2.65 10.85 7.57
C THR A 142 2.93 10.52 6.10
N VAL A 143 3.98 9.73 5.82
CA VAL A 143 4.26 9.20 4.46
C VAL A 143 3.04 8.45 3.91
N GLU A 144 2.48 7.53 4.70
CA GLU A 144 1.29 6.75 4.34
C GLU A 144 0.04 7.64 4.20
N GLY A 145 -0.07 8.71 4.99
CA GLY A 145 -1.11 9.72 4.85
C GLY A 145 -1.06 10.42 3.49
N PHE A 146 0.12 10.90 3.09
CA PHE A 146 0.34 11.52 1.78
C PHE A 146 0.17 10.53 0.62
N PHE A 147 0.59 9.26 0.79
CA PHE A 147 0.29 8.19 -0.15
C PHE A 147 -1.23 8.06 -0.32
N GLY A 148 -2.01 8.06 0.78
CA GLY A 148 -3.46 8.04 0.74
C GLY A 148 -4.07 9.23 -0.01
N VAL A 149 -3.51 10.43 0.13
CA VAL A 149 -3.93 11.62 -0.66
C VAL A 149 -3.71 11.38 -2.15
N GLY A 150 -2.55 10.85 -2.55
CA GLY A 150 -2.26 10.47 -3.94
C GLY A 150 -3.24 9.44 -4.49
N ALA A 151 -3.58 8.44 -3.68
CA ALA A 151 -4.57 7.39 -4.02
C ALA A 151 -5.99 7.94 -4.24
N ILE A 152 -6.33 9.09 -3.63
CA ILE A 152 -7.60 9.80 -3.90
C ILE A 152 -7.51 10.60 -5.19
N ILE A 153 -6.44 11.38 -5.36
CA ILE A 153 -6.27 12.33 -6.46
C ILE A 153 -6.10 11.61 -7.81
N GLY A 154 -5.29 10.54 -7.84
CA GLY A 154 -4.97 9.82 -9.07
C GLY A 154 -6.19 9.29 -9.81
N PRO A 155 -7.03 8.44 -9.18
CA PRO A 155 -8.27 7.94 -9.80
C PRO A 155 -9.22 9.06 -10.23
N ALA A 156 -9.31 10.16 -9.45
CA ALA A 156 -10.14 11.32 -9.80
C ALA A 156 -9.64 12.02 -11.07
N ILE A 157 -8.31 12.17 -11.24
CA ILE A 157 -7.71 12.68 -12.48
C ILE A 157 -8.04 11.78 -13.66
N VAL A 158 -7.86 10.45 -13.52
CA VAL A 158 -8.18 9.50 -14.60
C VAL A 158 -9.65 9.57 -14.97
N ALA A 159 -10.54 9.54 -13.98
CA ALA A 159 -11.97 9.66 -14.21
C ALA A 159 -12.32 10.94 -14.97
N ARG A 160 -11.73 12.08 -14.58
CA ARG A 160 -11.91 13.37 -15.27
C ARG A 160 -11.36 13.34 -16.69
N LEU A 161 -10.17 12.79 -16.91
CA LEU A 161 -9.60 12.66 -18.26
C LEU A 161 -10.51 11.87 -19.17
N LEU A 162 -10.96 10.68 -18.74
CA LEU A 162 -11.81 9.79 -19.52
C LEU A 162 -13.18 10.43 -19.82
N THR A 163 -13.82 11.08 -18.85
CA THR A 163 -15.11 11.77 -19.06
C THR A 163 -14.99 12.99 -19.96
N SER A 164 -13.81 13.59 -20.07
CA SER A 164 -13.53 14.72 -20.98
C SER A 164 -13.00 14.28 -22.35
N GLY A 165 -12.99 12.98 -22.65
CA GLY A 165 -12.52 12.42 -23.93
C GLY A 165 -11.00 12.35 -24.07
N PHE A 166 -10.24 12.61 -23.00
CA PHE A 166 -8.78 12.45 -23.00
C PHE A 166 -8.38 11.02 -22.66
N SER A 167 -7.18 10.63 -23.10
CA SER A 167 -6.63 9.31 -22.79
C SER A 167 -6.14 9.23 -21.33
N TRP A 168 -6.29 8.08 -20.68
CA TRP A 168 -5.73 7.75 -19.37
C TRP A 168 -4.20 7.91 -19.31
N LYS A 169 -3.51 7.83 -20.43
CA LYS A 169 -2.04 7.97 -20.58
C LYS A 169 -1.53 9.29 -20.02
N TRP A 170 -2.34 10.34 -20.09
CA TRP A 170 -1.99 11.67 -19.56
C TRP A 170 -1.73 11.69 -18.05
N LEU A 171 -2.30 10.76 -17.28
CA LEU A 171 -1.96 10.63 -15.87
C LEU A 171 -0.45 10.45 -15.65
N TYR A 172 0.18 9.58 -16.46
CA TYR A 172 1.61 9.31 -16.36
C TYR A 172 2.43 10.51 -16.77
N VAL A 173 2.03 11.24 -17.80
CA VAL A 173 2.69 12.49 -18.22
C VAL A 173 2.64 13.53 -17.11
N ILE A 174 1.48 13.71 -16.47
CA ILE A 174 1.30 14.60 -15.31
C ILE A 174 2.22 14.16 -14.16
N ALA A 175 2.21 12.88 -13.80
CA ALA A 175 3.06 12.34 -12.76
C ALA A 175 4.56 12.48 -13.09
N GLY A 176 4.96 12.25 -14.33
CA GLY A 176 6.33 12.48 -14.82
C GLY A 176 6.76 13.93 -14.67
N THR A 177 5.87 14.88 -14.96
CA THR A 177 6.13 16.33 -14.80
C THR A 177 6.31 16.70 -13.34
N ILE A 178 5.42 16.22 -12.46
CA ILE A 178 5.56 16.39 -11.00
C ILE A 178 6.88 15.78 -10.53
N CYS A 179 7.21 14.59 -11.03
CA CYS A 179 8.45 13.88 -10.69
C CYS A 179 9.70 14.71 -11.06
N VAL A 180 9.74 15.34 -12.24
CA VAL A 180 10.84 16.23 -12.64
C VAL A 180 10.98 17.42 -11.69
N LEU A 181 9.87 18.04 -11.28
CA LEU A 181 9.89 19.14 -10.30
C LEU A 181 10.45 18.66 -8.94
N LEU A 182 10.06 17.46 -8.50
CA LEU A 182 10.59 16.85 -7.28
C LEU A 182 12.07 16.52 -7.37
N ILE A 183 12.55 16.05 -8.52
CA ILE A 183 13.98 15.81 -8.79
C ILE A 183 14.76 17.12 -8.67
N LEU A 184 14.33 18.16 -9.37
CA LEU A 184 14.99 19.48 -9.35
C LEU A 184 15.09 20.02 -7.93
N THR A 185 13.99 19.93 -7.15
CA THR A 185 13.98 20.36 -5.76
C THR A 185 14.89 19.49 -4.87
N ALA A 186 14.87 18.16 -5.07
CA ALA A 186 15.72 17.24 -4.32
C ALA A 186 17.23 17.45 -4.59
N LEU A 187 17.59 17.87 -5.79
CA LEU A 187 18.98 18.19 -6.15
C LEU A 187 19.49 19.39 -5.34
N LEU A 188 18.64 20.41 -5.11
CA LEU A 188 18.97 21.62 -4.37
C LEU A 188 19.10 21.38 -2.85
N VAL A 189 18.40 20.37 -2.30
CA VAL A 189 18.42 20.05 -0.87
C VAL A 189 19.63 19.21 -0.50
N LYS A 190 20.30 19.57 0.60
CA LYS A 190 21.41 18.79 1.18
C LYS A 190 20.85 17.70 2.08
N TYR A 191 21.10 16.45 1.72
CA TYR A 191 20.74 15.25 2.49
C TYR A 191 21.85 14.88 3.49
N PRO A 192 21.51 14.24 4.61
CA PRO A 192 22.51 13.69 5.52
C PRO A 192 23.36 12.63 4.81
N GLN A 193 24.60 12.51 5.24
CA GLN A 193 25.45 11.43 4.75
C GLN A 193 24.94 10.10 5.31
N THR A 194 24.88 9.10 4.45
CA THR A 194 24.49 7.75 4.84
C THR A 194 25.54 7.18 5.77
N VAL A 195 25.17 6.86 7.00
CA VAL A 195 26.00 6.03 7.87
C VAL A 195 25.98 4.62 7.29
N LYS A 196 27.13 4.12 6.87
CA LYS A 196 27.28 2.73 6.40
C LYS A 196 27.10 1.79 7.59
N THR A 197 25.88 1.44 7.91
CA THR A 197 25.59 0.27 8.74
C THR A 197 25.66 -0.93 7.82
N MET A 198 26.62 -1.82 8.09
CA MET A 198 26.56 -3.17 7.52
C MET A 198 25.35 -3.84 8.20
N GLU A 199 24.17 -3.70 7.60
CA GLU A 199 23.06 -4.56 7.96
C GLU A 199 23.46 -5.98 7.56
N GLU A 200 23.40 -6.89 8.54
CA GLU A 200 23.59 -8.31 8.28
C GLU A 200 22.64 -8.70 7.15
N PRO A 201 23.11 -9.47 6.13
CA PRO A 201 22.28 -9.88 5.03
C PRO A 201 21.05 -10.59 5.59
N ILE A 202 19.86 -10.29 5.02
CA ILE A 202 18.60 -10.94 5.40
C ILE A 202 18.84 -12.45 5.41
N ASP A 203 18.86 -13.07 6.58
CA ASP A 203 19.02 -14.52 6.70
C ASP A 203 17.73 -15.20 6.20
N PHE A 204 17.75 -15.59 4.93
CA PHE A 204 16.63 -16.26 4.27
C PHE A 204 16.16 -17.50 5.06
N LYS A 205 17.09 -18.24 5.67
CA LYS A 205 16.73 -19.40 6.51
C LYS A 205 15.94 -18.98 7.76
N ARG A 206 16.30 -17.83 8.36
CA ARG A 206 15.57 -17.27 9.50
C ARG A 206 14.16 -16.85 9.10
N THR A 207 14.03 -16.19 7.95
CA THR A 207 12.72 -15.81 7.38
C THR A 207 11.85 -17.04 7.11
N MET A 208 12.40 -18.08 6.46
CA MET A 208 11.68 -19.33 6.20
C MET A 208 11.26 -20.07 7.48
N ARG A 209 12.08 -20.00 8.54
CA ARG A 209 11.70 -20.55 9.86
C ARG A 209 10.57 -19.75 10.49
N MET A 210 10.62 -18.42 10.38
CA MET A 210 9.58 -17.53 10.89
C MET A 210 8.22 -17.77 10.21
N MET A 211 8.19 -18.12 8.93
CA MET A 211 6.95 -18.48 8.23
C MET A 211 6.25 -19.73 8.82
N LYS A 212 6.93 -20.53 9.63
CA LYS A 212 6.34 -21.69 10.33
C LYS A 212 5.84 -21.36 11.73
N ASP A 213 6.15 -20.16 12.26
CA ASP A 213 5.62 -19.74 13.56
C ASP A 213 4.10 -19.49 13.45
N PRO A 214 3.28 -20.08 14.32
CA PRO A 214 1.82 -20.01 14.20
C PRO A 214 1.27 -18.57 14.31
N TYR A 215 1.93 -17.70 15.08
CA TYR A 215 1.53 -16.29 15.18
C TYR A 215 1.88 -15.51 13.92
N ALA A 216 3.13 -15.64 13.43
CA ALA A 216 3.56 -15.00 12.19
C ALA A 216 2.68 -15.45 11.03
N LEU A 217 2.41 -16.77 10.91
CA LEU A 217 1.56 -17.33 9.87
C LEU A 217 0.10 -16.89 10.00
N GLY A 218 -0.46 -16.93 11.22
CA GLY A 218 -1.85 -16.54 11.48
C GLY A 218 -2.13 -15.08 11.10
N PHE A 219 -1.30 -14.15 11.54
CA PHE A 219 -1.42 -12.73 11.16
C PHE A 219 -1.17 -12.52 9.66
N SER A 220 -0.19 -13.22 9.07
CA SER A 220 0.10 -13.13 7.64
C SER A 220 -1.03 -13.65 6.77
N LEU A 221 -1.69 -14.75 7.14
CA LEU A 221 -2.87 -15.27 6.44
C LEU A 221 -4.08 -14.32 6.58
N GLY A 222 -4.31 -13.75 7.76
CA GLY A 222 -5.33 -12.72 7.96
C GLY A 222 -5.09 -11.51 7.04
N ILE A 223 -3.84 -11.04 6.95
CA ILE A 223 -3.45 -9.95 6.05
C ILE A 223 -3.60 -10.37 4.58
N PHE A 224 -3.23 -11.60 4.22
CA PHE A 224 -3.41 -12.11 2.86
C PHE A 224 -4.88 -12.05 2.43
N LEU A 225 -5.79 -12.59 3.24
CA LEU A 225 -7.23 -12.57 2.95
C LEU A 225 -7.78 -11.15 2.88
N TYR A 226 -7.34 -10.27 3.78
CA TYR A 226 -7.71 -8.86 3.77
C TYR A 226 -7.27 -8.17 2.49
N VAL A 227 -5.98 -8.28 2.12
CA VAL A 227 -5.41 -7.61 0.93
C VAL A 227 -6.04 -8.16 -0.34
N ALA A 228 -6.28 -9.48 -0.42
CA ALA A 228 -6.97 -10.07 -1.56
C ALA A 228 -8.40 -9.49 -1.73
N ALA A 229 -9.15 -9.30 -0.62
CA ALA A 229 -10.46 -8.67 -0.66
C ALA A 229 -10.38 -7.17 -0.97
N GLU A 230 -9.39 -6.45 -0.41
CA GLU A 230 -9.17 -5.02 -0.66
C GLU A 230 -8.85 -4.74 -2.12
N CYS A 231 -7.98 -5.54 -2.73
CA CYS A 231 -7.63 -5.43 -4.14
C CYS A 231 -8.83 -5.61 -5.07
N ALA A 232 -9.85 -6.39 -4.65
CA ALA A 232 -11.11 -6.48 -5.38
C ALA A 232 -11.72 -5.11 -5.64
N VAL A 233 -11.70 -4.26 -4.61
CA VAL A 233 -12.33 -2.94 -4.69
C VAL A 233 -11.49 -2.00 -5.57
N TYR A 234 -10.23 -1.80 -5.24
CA TYR A 234 -9.48 -0.77 -5.95
C TYR A 234 -8.98 -1.20 -7.35
N VAL A 235 -8.92 -2.51 -7.64
CA VAL A 235 -8.55 -3.00 -8.99
C VAL A 235 -9.80 -3.21 -9.87
N TRP A 236 -10.82 -3.89 -9.34
CA TRP A 236 -11.91 -4.42 -10.17
C TRP A 236 -13.26 -3.71 -10.01
N MET A 237 -13.46 -2.91 -8.93
CA MET A 237 -14.73 -2.19 -8.76
C MET A 237 -15.05 -1.25 -9.95
N PRO A 238 -14.09 -0.46 -10.49
CA PRO A 238 -14.40 0.36 -11.67
C PRO A 238 -14.86 -0.49 -12.87
N THR A 239 -14.24 -1.65 -13.10
CA THR A 239 -14.65 -2.59 -14.17
C THR A 239 -16.06 -3.15 -13.92
N LEU A 240 -16.38 -3.53 -12.68
CA LEU A 240 -17.72 -3.99 -12.32
C LEU A 240 -18.78 -2.92 -12.60
N LEU A 241 -18.47 -1.66 -12.29
CA LEU A 241 -19.40 -0.55 -12.37
C LEU A 241 -19.55 0.04 -13.79
N THR A 242 -18.75 -0.37 -14.78
CA THR A 242 -18.90 0.09 -16.19
C THR A 242 -20.29 -0.19 -16.77
N GLY A 243 -20.98 -1.23 -16.29
CA GLY A 243 -22.33 -1.58 -16.72
C GLY A 243 -23.44 -0.77 -16.06
N TYR A 244 -23.13 0.16 -15.15
CA TYR A 244 -24.14 0.96 -14.46
C TYR A 244 -24.65 2.11 -15.34
N SER A 245 -25.97 2.13 -15.60
CA SER A 245 -26.64 3.14 -16.42
C SER A 245 -27.73 3.94 -15.68
N GLY A 246 -27.71 3.87 -14.34
CA GLY A 246 -28.72 4.52 -13.50
C GLY A 246 -28.45 6.02 -13.25
N SER A 247 -29.34 6.66 -12.49
CA SER A 247 -29.33 8.11 -12.19
C SER A 247 -28.06 8.59 -11.46
N PHE A 248 -27.30 7.70 -10.84
CA PHE A 248 -26.09 8.03 -10.06
C PHE A 248 -24.78 7.69 -10.82
N ALA A 249 -24.75 7.87 -12.15
CA ALA A 249 -23.58 7.58 -12.98
C ALA A 249 -22.29 8.31 -12.49
N PHE A 250 -22.43 9.51 -11.91
CA PHE A 250 -21.32 10.23 -11.27
C PHE A 250 -20.70 9.41 -10.13
N MET A 251 -21.53 8.77 -9.28
CA MET A 251 -21.03 7.91 -8.20
C MET A 251 -20.26 6.71 -8.74
N ALA A 252 -20.75 6.07 -9.80
CA ALA A 252 -20.05 4.95 -10.45
C ALA A 252 -18.68 5.40 -11.00
N THR A 253 -18.62 6.60 -11.61
CA THR A 253 -17.39 7.17 -12.19
C THR A 253 -16.32 7.45 -11.12
N TYR A 254 -16.72 7.99 -9.97
CA TYR A 254 -15.81 8.38 -8.89
C TYR A 254 -15.80 7.40 -7.70
N ALA A 255 -16.36 6.21 -7.87
CA ALA A 255 -16.47 5.21 -6.81
C ALA A 255 -15.13 4.87 -6.15
N LEU A 256 -14.05 4.77 -6.94
CA LEU A 256 -12.72 4.48 -6.41
C LEU A 256 -12.17 5.64 -5.58
N SER A 257 -12.35 6.89 -6.00
CA SER A 257 -11.98 8.06 -5.19
C SER A 257 -12.78 8.11 -3.89
N ALA A 258 -14.08 7.82 -3.95
CA ALA A 258 -14.95 7.73 -2.77
C ALA A 258 -14.48 6.64 -1.80
N PHE A 259 -14.09 5.47 -2.31
CA PHE A 259 -13.48 4.39 -1.52
C PHE A 259 -12.25 4.87 -0.74
N PHE A 260 -11.31 5.54 -1.42
CA PHE A 260 -10.09 6.03 -0.76
C PHE A 260 -10.36 7.17 0.23
N ILE A 261 -11.34 8.05 -0.05
CA ILE A 261 -11.77 9.10 0.90
C ILE A 261 -12.31 8.45 2.17
N LEU A 262 -13.24 7.49 2.05
CA LEU A 262 -13.83 6.79 3.19
C LEU A 262 -12.77 6.00 3.97
N ARG A 263 -11.82 5.39 3.25
CA ARG A 263 -10.67 4.71 3.87
C ARG A 263 -9.78 5.68 4.65
N ALA A 264 -9.52 6.88 4.13
CA ALA A 264 -8.78 7.91 4.85
C ALA A 264 -9.52 8.38 6.09
N ILE A 265 -10.83 8.67 5.99
CA ILE A 265 -11.69 9.02 7.13
C ILE A 265 -11.62 7.95 8.21
N GLY A 266 -11.78 6.67 7.82
CA GLY A 266 -11.71 5.54 8.75
C GLY A 266 -10.37 5.44 9.47
N ARG A 267 -9.24 5.78 8.83
CA ARG A 267 -7.92 5.81 9.48
C ARG A 267 -7.82 6.87 10.58
N PHE A 268 -8.38 8.05 10.36
CA PHE A 268 -8.42 9.09 11.40
C PHE A 268 -9.32 8.71 12.57
N LEU A 269 -10.48 8.11 12.28
CA LEU A 269 -11.38 7.59 13.31
C LEU A 269 -10.78 6.39 14.04
N GLY A 270 -9.88 5.65 13.41
CA GLY A 270 -9.28 4.43 13.93
C GLY A 270 -8.53 4.61 15.24
N ALA A 271 -7.80 5.70 15.38
CA ALA A 271 -7.09 6.00 16.63
C ALA A 271 -8.07 6.17 17.81
N TRP A 272 -9.19 6.88 17.58
CA TRP A 272 -10.24 7.05 18.58
C TRP A 272 -10.95 5.72 18.88
N VAL A 273 -11.33 4.95 17.87
CA VAL A 273 -12.00 3.65 18.03
C VAL A 273 -11.14 2.68 18.82
N LEU A 274 -9.85 2.53 18.48
CA LEU A 274 -8.93 1.63 19.17
C LEU A 274 -8.53 2.10 20.58
N ALA A 275 -8.76 3.36 20.93
CA ALA A 275 -8.60 3.86 22.29
C ALA A 275 -9.77 3.45 23.21
N HIS A 276 -10.98 3.21 22.65
CA HIS A 276 -12.18 2.92 23.41
C HIS A 276 -12.62 1.46 23.35
N PHE A 277 -12.19 0.71 22.34
CA PHE A 277 -12.60 -0.68 22.10
C PHE A 277 -11.39 -1.60 21.98
N THR A 278 -11.55 -2.87 22.34
CA THR A 278 -10.49 -3.86 22.15
C THR A 278 -10.21 -4.06 20.65
N TRP A 279 -8.94 -4.21 20.30
CA TRP A 279 -8.57 -4.39 18.90
C TRP A 279 -9.23 -5.62 18.26
N THR A 280 -9.41 -6.73 19.02
CA THR A 280 -10.05 -7.95 18.53
C THR A 280 -11.52 -7.72 18.19
N SER A 281 -12.28 -7.02 19.05
CA SER A 281 -13.69 -6.68 18.79
C SER A 281 -13.85 -5.77 17.57
N VAL A 282 -12.95 -4.77 17.42
CA VAL A 282 -12.96 -3.87 16.26
C VAL A 282 -12.69 -4.65 14.97
N MET A 283 -11.72 -5.58 14.98
CA MET A 283 -11.39 -6.38 13.80
C MET A 283 -12.58 -7.26 13.36
N VAL A 284 -13.28 -7.89 14.32
CA VAL A 284 -14.49 -8.70 14.01
C VAL A 284 -15.60 -7.83 13.44
N LEU A 285 -15.91 -6.71 14.09
CA LEU A 285 -16.99 -5.83 13.65
C LEU A 285 -16.73 -5.26 12.27
N PHE A 286 -15.49 -4.83 12.00
CA PHE A 286 -15.12 -4.24 10.72
C PHE A 286 -15.07 -5.29 9.60
N SER A 287 -14.54 -6.49 9.87
CA SER A 287 -14.57 -7.57 8.87
C SER A 287 -15.98 -8.06 8.56
N LEU A 288 -16.90 -8.07 9.56
CA LEU A 288 -18.32 -8.33 9.33
C LEU A 288 -18.94 -7.25 8.45
N ALA A 289 -18.67 -5.98 8.73
CA ALA A 289 -19.18 -4.87 7.92
C ALA A 289 -18.66 -4.93 6.47
N ILE A 290 -17.39 -5.31 6.25
CA ILE A 290 -16.84 -5.58 4.92
C ILE A 290 -17.62 -6.69 4.22
N LEU A 291 -17.84 -7.81 4.90
CA LEU A 291 -18.61 -8.94 4.36
C LEU A 291 -20.03 -8.53 3.98
N ILE A 292 -20.70 -7.75 4.82
CA ILE A 292 -22.06 -7.22 4.55
C ILE A 292 -22.03 -6.31 3.32
N CYS A 293 -21.03 -5.43 3.17
CA CYS A 293 -20.88 -4.57 2.00
C CYS A 293 -20.73 -5.39 0.72
N PHE A 294 -19.87 -6.41 0.73
CA PHE A 294 -19.64 -7.27 -0.45
C PHE A 294 -20.86 -8.12 -0.79
N ALA A 295 -21.41 -8.83 0.19
CA ALA A 295 -22.60 -9.66 -0.01
C ALA A 295 -23.81 -8.83 -0.45
N GLY A 296 -24.01 -7.67 0.16
CA GLY A 296 -25.08 -6.74 -0.19
C GLY A 296 -24.92 -6.17 -1.60
N ALA A 297 -23.69 -5.84 -2.03
CA ALA A 297 -23.42 -5.37 -3.39
C ALA A 297 -23.72 -6.45 -4.46
N ILE A 298 -23.38 -7.72 -4.16
CA ILE A 298 -23.66 -8.84 -5.06
C ILE A 298 -25.16 -9.11 -5.16
N ALA A 299 -25.85 -9.13 -4.01
CA ALA A 299 -27.29 -9.41 -3.95
C ALA A 299 -28.14 -8.28 -4.53
N GLY A 300 -27.77 -7.01 -4.24
CA GLY A 300 -28.52 -5.83 -4.69
C GLY A 300 -28.16 -5.34 -6.10
N GLY A 301 -27.16 -5.97 -6.74
CA GLY A 301 -26.70 -5.59 -8.08
C GLY A 301 -25.99 -4.24 -8.12
N LEU A 302 -25.81 -3.70 -9.34
CA LEU A 302 -25.00 -2.48 -9.56
C LEU A 302 -25.54 -1.26 -8.82
N SER A 303 -26.86 -1.12 -8.69
CA SER A 303 -27.51 0.01 -7.99
C SER A 303 -27.17 0.07 -6.50
N VAL A 304 -26.87 -1.06 -5.89
CA VAL A 304 -26.42 -1.15 -4.48
C VAL A 304 -24.89 -1.14 -4.43
N ALA A 305 -24.23 -1.76 -5.38
CA ALA A 305 -22.77 -1.86 -5.44
C ALA A 305 -22.10 -0.49 -5.50
N ILE A 306 -22.66 0.49 -6.23
CA ILE A 306 -22.13 1.88 -6.31
C ILE A 306 -22.02 2.57 -4.96
N TRP A 307 -22.75 2.11 -3.94
CA TRP A 307 -22.71 2.65 -2.57
C TRP A 307 -21.92 1.77 -1.62
N LEU A 308 -22.21 0.47 -1.60
CA LEU A 308 -21.61 -0.45 -0.62
C LEU A 308 -20.13 -0.74 -0.91
N MET A 309 -19.71 -0.78 -2.19
CA MET A 309 -18.30 -1.01 -2.49
C MET A 309 -17.40 0.14 -2.04
N PRO A 310 -17.69 1.43 -2.34
CA PRO A 310 -16.94 2.53 -1.76
C PRO A 310 -17.03 2.57 -0.23
N LEU A 311 -18.20 2.30 0.36
CA LEU A 311 -18.40 2.30 1.81
C LEU A 311 -17.51 1.27 2.51
N SER A 312 -17.21 0.15 1.88
CA SER A 312 -16.30 -0.86 2.46
C SER A 312 -14.93 -0.28 2.82
N GLY A 313 -14.48 0.80 2.14
CA GLY A 313 -13.23 1.49 2.43
C GLY A 313 -13.15 2.00 3.87
N LEU A 314 -14.26 2.48 4.44
CA LEU A 314 -14.33 2.92 5.83
C LEU A 314 -13.93 1.79 6.78
N PHE A 315 -14.48 0.60 6.58
CA PHE A 315 -14.24 -0.57 7.42
C PHE A 315 -12.91 -1.26 7.12
N MET A 316 -12.41 -1.14 5.88
CA MET A 316 -11.10 -1.65 5.49
C MET A 316 -9.93 -0.85 6.10
N SER A 317 -10.16 0.39 6.49
CA SER A 317 -9.12 1.35 6.87
C SER A 317 -8.18 0.89 7.96
N MET A 318 -8.67 0.12 8.96
CA MET A 318 -7.91 -0.25 10.16
C MET A 318 -7.44 -1.70 10.18
N ILE A 319 -7.96 -2.58 9.31
CA ILE A 319 -7.66 -4.02 9.37
C ILE A 319 -6.16 -4.26 9.17
N TYR A 320 -5.60 -3.77 8.06
CA TYR A 320 -4.19 -3.98 7.73
C TYR A 320 -3.22 -3.42 8.79
N PRO A 321 -3.30 -2.12 9.17
CA PRO A 321 -2.35 -1.56 10.12
C PRO A 321 -2.43 -2.23 11.49
N THR A 322 -3.62 -2.63 11.94
CA THR A 322 -3.80 -3.29 13.23
C THR A 322 -3.23 -4.71 13.22
N LEU A 323 -3.56 -5.53 12.19
CA LEU A 323 -3.02 -6.88 12.08
C LEU A 323 -1.49 -6.87 11.92
N ASN A 324 -0.96 -5.97 11.09
CA ASN A 324 0.48 -5.82 10.92
C ASN A 324 1.19 -5.45 12.24
N SER A 325 0.69 -4.43 12.93
CA SER A 325 1.23 -4.00 14.21
C SER A 325 1.19 -5.10 15.26
N LYS A 326 0.04 -5.77 15.43
CA LYS A 326 -0.12 -6.85 16.41
C LYS A 326 0.71 -8.08 16.05
N GLY A 327 0.78 -8.43 14.76
CA GLY A 327 1.63 -9.50 14.26
C GLY A 327 3.11 -9.29 14.60
N ILE A 328 3.65 -8.09 14.37
CA ILE A 328 5.02 -7.73 14.72
C ILE A 328 5.21 -7.73 16.24
N SER A 329 4.26 -7.19 17.00
CA SER A 329 4.34 -7.08 18.47
C SER A 329 4.29 -8.43 19.19
N CYS A 330 3.93 -9.52 18.52
CA CYS A 330 4.04 -10.89 19.05
C CYS A 330 5.49 -11.39 19.15
N PHE A 331 6.49 -10.61 18.73
CA PHE A 331 7.88 -11.02 18.67
C PHE A 331 8.81 -10.02 19.36
N PRO A 332 9.98 -10.45 19.84
CA PRO A 332 10.97 -9.55 20.41
C PRO A 332 11.51 -8.59 19.34
N LYS A 333 11.97 -7.40 19.75
CA LYS A 333 12.48 -6.35 18.83
C LYS A 333 13.54 -6.85 17.85
N THR A 334 14.37 -7.80 18.26
CA THR A 334 15.41 -8.43 17.43
C THR A 334 14.87 -9.26 16.25
N GLU A 335 13.57 -9.58 16.27
CA GLU A 335 12.89 -10.36 15.23
C GLU A 335 11.88 -9.54 14.43
N HIS A 336 11.62 -8.28 14.82
CA HIS A 336 10.63 -7.41 14.16
C HIS A 336 10.89 -7.29 12.65
N GLY A 337 12.14 -7.14 12.21
CA GLY A 337 12.49 -7.07 10.79
C GLY A 337 12.14 -8.34 10.02
N THR A 338 12.44 -9.51 10.61
CA THR A 338 12.14 -10.81 10.00
C THR A 338 10.63 -11.05 9.88
N VAL A 339 9.89 -10.74 10.95
CA VAL A 339 8.41 -10.88 10.96
C VAL A 339 7.77 -9.90 9.98
N ALA A 340 8.20 -8.65 9.96
CA ALA A 340 7.73 -7.66 8.99
C ALA A 340 7.98 -8.12 7.54
N GLY A 341 9.13 -8.75 7.27
CA GLY A 341 9.45 -9.35 5.98
C GLY A 341 8.49 -10.47 5.59
N VAL A 342 8.13 -11.36 6.52
CA VAL A 342 7.14 -12.42 6.30
C VAL A 342 5.77 -11.82 6.00
N ILE A 343 5.30 -10.89 6.81
CA ILE A 343 4.01 -10.21 6.59
C ILE A 343 3.99 -9.50 5.23
N LEU A 344 5.07 -8.81 4.87
CA LEU A 344 5.18 -8.12 3.58
C LEU A 344 5.14 -9.09 2.40
N PHE A 345 5.78 -10.27 2.52
CA PHE A 345 5.70 -11.31 1.50
C PHE A 345 4.25 -11.75 1.26
N PHE A 346 3.48 -12.05 2.31
CA PHE A 346 2.07 -12.41 2.17
C PHE A 346 1.22 -11.27 1.64
N THR A 347 1.52 -10.03 2.02
CA THR A 347 0.87 -8.82 1.48
C THR A 347 1.06 -8.72 -0.04
N CYS A 348 2.31 -8.82 -0.52
CA CYS A 348 2.62 -8.75 -1.96
C CYS A 348 2.04 -9.94 -2.73
N ALA A 349 2.09 -11.15 -2.15
CA ALA A 349 1.48 -12.33 -2.74
C ALA A 349 -0.04 -12.16 -2.89
N ALA A 350 -0.73 -11.63 -1.87
CA ALA A 350 -2.16 -11.35 -1.93
C ALA A 350 -2.50 -10.27 -2.97
N ALA A 351 -1.71 -9.20 -3.04
CA ALA A 351 -1.91 -8.11 -4.00
C ALA A 351 -1.74 -8.56 -5.46
N ALA A 352 -0.92 -9.58 -5.71
CA ALA A 352 -0.75 -10.16 -7.04
C ALA A 352 -1.79 -11.28 -7.32
N LEU A 353 -1.90 -12.25 -6.41
CA LEU A 353 -2.70 -13.46 -6.62
C LEU A 353 -4.20 -13.21 -6.46
N GLY A 354 -4.60 -12.34 -5.54
CA GLY A 354 -6.01 -12.02 -5.30
C GLY A 354 -6.72 -11.49 -6.56
N PRO A 355 -6.26 -10.36 -7.12
CA PRO A 355 -6.85 -9.81 -8.36
C PRO A 355 -6.73 -10.75 -9.55
N LEU A 356 -5.63 -11.51 -9.67
CA LEU A 356 -5.43 -12.49 -10.72
C LEU A 356 -6.46 -13.62 -10.65
N ALA A 357 -6.68 -14.19 -9.45
CA ALA A 357 -7.68 -15.24 -9.25
C ALA A 357 -9.09 -14.74 -9.56
N MET A 358 -9.41 -13.51 -9.13
CA MET A 358 -10.71 -12.89 -9.44
C MET A 358 -10.90 -12.67 -10.95
N ALA A 359 -9.87 -12.19 -11.64
CA ALA A 359 -9.91 -12.02 -13.10
C ALA A 359 -10.12 -13.37 -13.80
N ALA A 360 -9.38 -14.42 -13.39
CA ALA A 360 -9.51 -15.76 -13.97
C ALA A 360 -10.93 -16.34 -13.78
N VAL A 361 -11.52 -16.18 -12.60
CA VAL A 361 -12.92 -16.60 -12.35
C VAL A 361 -13.90 -15.77 -13.16
N SER A 362 -13.67 -14.45 -13.29
CA SER A 362 -14.52 -13.57 -14.09
C SER A 362 -14.48 -13.90 -15.56
N ASP A 363 -13.30 -14.16 -16.12
CA ASP A 363 -13.11 -14.54 -17.53
C ASP A 363 -13.72 -15.93 -17.80
N ALA A 364 -13.51 -16.91 -16.90
CA ALA A 364 -14.06 -18.26 -17.04
C ALA A 364 -15.60 -18.29 -17.00
N LEU A 365 -16.24 -17.41 -16.23
CA LEU A 365 -17.68 -17.34 -16.05
C LEU A 365 -18.34 -16.20 -16.85
N GLY A 366 -17.55 -15.42 -17.59
CA GLY A 366 -18.02 -14.42 -18.55
C GLY A 366 -18.55 -13.12 -17.95
N HIS A 367 -18.36 -12.87 -16.62
CA HIS A 367 -18.86 -11.63 -16.01
C HIS A 367 -18.02 -11.22 -14.77
N PRO A 368 -17.67 -9.90 -14.63
CA PRO A 368 -16.90 -9.39 -13.47
C PRO A 368 -17.50 -9.71 -12.09
N LYS A 369 -18.82 -9.87 -12.01
CA LYS A 369 -19.54 -10.22 -10.77
C LYS A 369 -18.96 -11.47 -10.09
N TYR A 370 -18.53 -12.47 -10.86
CA TYR A 370 -18.04 -13.73 -10.29
C TYR A 370 -16.68 -13.57 -9.59
N GLY A 371 -15.83 -12.66 -10.06
CA GLY A 371 -14.62 -12.27 -9.32
C GLY A 371 -14.97 -11.65 -7.97
N PHE A 372 -16.03 -10.85 -7.87
CA PHE A 372 -16.52 -10.30 -6.60
C PHE A 372 -17.15 -11.35 -5.69
N VAL A 373 -17.75 -12.42 -6.23
CA VAL A 373 -18.17 -13.59 -5.43
C VAL A 373 -16.97 -14.21 -4.75
N LEU A 374 -15.85 -14.39 -5.48
CA LEU A 374 -14.59 -14.88 -4.88
C LEU A 374 -14.03 -13.92 -3.83
N ALA A 375 -14.07 -12.61 -4.07
CA ALA A 375 -13.67 -11.61 -3.08
C ALA A 375 -14.55 -11.63 -1.83
N THR A 376 -15.85 -11.91 -1.98
CA THR A 376 -16.76 -12.10 -0.85
C THR A 376 -16.39 -13.33 -0.04
N LEU A 377 -15.92 -14.41 -0.69
CA LEU A 377 -15.38 -15.57 0.01
C LEU A 377 -14.11 -15.21 0.82
N PHE A 378 -13.19 -14.40 0.25
CA PHE A 378 -12.04 -13.91 1.01
C PHE A 378 -12.47 -13.10 2.23
N ALA A 379 -13.46 -12.22 2.09
CA ALA A 379 -14.01 -11.43 3.19
C ALA A 379 -14.70 -12.33 4.24
N ALA A 380 -15.39 -13.39 3.84
CA ALA A 380 -16.03 -14.35 4.74
C ALA A 380 -14.98 -15.17 5.53
N LEU A 381 -13.92 -15.62 4.87
CA LEU A 381 -12.81 -16.33 5.53
C LEU A 381 -12.05 -15.39 6.47
N LEU A 382 -11.84 -14.14 6.09
CA LEU A 382 -11.26 -13.11 6.97
C LEU A 382 -12.12 -12.92 8.22
N PHE A 383 -13.43 -12.73 8.05
CA PHE A 383 -14.34 -12.58 9.17
C PHE A 383 -14.33 -13.81 10.09
N ALA A 384 -14.41 -15.01 9.52
CA ALA A 384 -14.36 -16.25 10.31
C ALA A 384 -13.04 -16.38 11.10
N GLY A 385 -11.89 -16.09 10.46
CA GLY A 385 -10.59 -16.11 11.13
C GLY A 385 -10.49 -15.08 12.27
N LEU A 386 -10.98 -13.85 12.04
CA LEU A 386 -10.98 -12.80 13.07
C LEU A 386 -11.99 -13.07 14.18
N LEU A 387 -13.12 -13.69 13.87
CA LEU A 387 -14.09 -14.15 14.87
C LEU A 387 -13.49 -15.22 15.78
N LEU A 388 -12.79 -16.22 15.21
CA LEU A 388 -12.06 -17.23 15.99
C LEU A 388 -10.97 -16.57 16.83
N ASN A 389 -10.22 -15.61 16.26
CA ASN A 389 -9.21 -14.86 17.02
C ASN A 389 -9.83 -14.07 18.18
N TRP A 390 -11.01 -13.51 18.02
CA TRP A 390 -11.73 -12.82 19.11
C TRP A 390 -12.22 -13.78 20.21
N ILE A 391 -12.74 -14.95 19.83
CA ILE A 391 -13.25 -15.96 20.78
C ILE A 391 -12.10 -16.56 21.61
N TYR A 392 -11.01 -16.96 20.97
CA TYR A 392 -9.89 -17.67 21.61
C TYR A 392 -8.78 -16.76 22.09
N ASP A 393 -8.63 -15.57 21.50
CA ASP A 393 -7.57 -14.56 21.72
C ASP A 393 -6.16 -15.17 21.94
N PRO A 394 -5.67 -16.00 21.00
CA PRO A 394 -4.45 -16.80 21.19
C PRO A 394 -3.20 -15.93 21.37
N ALA A 395 -3.22 -14.69 20.87
CA ALA A 395 -2.09 -13.77 20.95
C ALA A 395 -2.02 -12.99 22.28
N LYS A 396 -3.07 -13.02 23.11
CA LYS A 396 -3.21 -12.17 24.31
C LYS A 396 -2.03 -12.31 25.27
N GLU A 397 -1.74 -13.53 25.70
CA GLU A 397 -0.67 -13.79 26.67
C GLU A 397 0.69 -13.36 26.15
N ARG A 398 0.97 -13.65 24.86
CA ARG A 398 2.23 -13.31 24.22
C ARG A 398 2.41 -11.80 24.08
N LEU A 399 1.35 -11.08 23.68
CA LEU A 399 1.33 -9.62 23.60
C LEU A 399 1.54 -8.96 24.96
N VAL A 400 0.84 -9.42 26.01
CA VAL A 400 0.96 -8.87 27.37
C VAL A 400 2.39 -9.11 27.91
N LYS A 401 2.93 -10.32 27.73
CA LYS A 401 4.28 -10.66 28.18
C LYS A 401 5.36 -9.79 27.52
N LEU A 402 5.26 -9.60 26.20
CA LEU A 402 6.25 -8.82 25.45
C LEU A 402 6.10 -7.31 25.72
N ASP A 403 4.87 -6.80 25.85
CA ASP A 403 4.63 -5.39 26.19
C ASP A 403 5.24 -5.03 27.54
N SER A 404 5.07 -5.87 28.54
CA SER A 404 5.65 -5.66 29.88
C SER A 404 7.18 -5.72 29.90
N SER A 405 7.81 -6.57 29.06
CA SER A 405 9.26 -6.76 29.04
C SER A 405 10.01 -5.76 28.16
N VAL A 406 9.38 -5.32 27.05
CA VAL A 406 10.03 -4.51 26.00
C VAL A 406 9.82 -3.02 26.22
N TYR A 407 8.63 -2.60 26.70
CA TYR A 407 8.28 -1.19 26.86
C TYR A 407 8.52 -0.64 28.25
N ARG A 408 8.40 -1.44 29.33
CA ARG A 408 8.79 -1.00 30.69
C ARG A 408 10.30 -0.87 30.85
N ALA A 409 11.09 -1.74 30.22
CA ALA A 409 12.55 -1.62 30.24
C ALA A 409 13.07 -0.37 29.49
N ALA A 410 12.32 0.13 28.49
CA ALA A 410 12.67 1.37 27.79
C ALA A 410 12.29 2.64 28.58
N GLY A 411 11.24 2.58 29.41
CA GLY A 411 10.83 3.68 30.29
C GLY A 411 11.66 3.81 31.56
N SER A 412 12.44 2.79 31.93
CA SER A 412 13.38 2.84 33.08
C SER A 412 14.75 3.47 32.77
N LEU A 413 14.95 3.93 31.52
CA LEU A 413 16.16 4.66 31.09
C LEU A 413 15.91 6.17 30.94
N GLU A 414 14.93 6.76 31.64
CA GLU A 414 14.91 8.20 31.85
C GLU A 414 16.12 8.56 32.69
N PRO A 415 16.94 9.55 32.29
CA PRO A 415 18.10 9.95 33.04
C PRO A 415 17.64 10.47 34.40
N GLN A 416 18.08 9.82 35.49
CA GLN A 416 18.05 10.42 36.80
C GLN A 416 18.82 11.73 36.68
N ASN A 417 18.13 12.85 36.83
CA ASN A 417 18.72 14.15 37.04
C ASN A 417 19.61 14.03 38.27
N ILE A 418 20.92 14.03 38.06
CA ILE A 418 21.89 14.26 39.12
C ILE A 418 21.87 15.76 39.32
N GLU A 419 21.48 16.17 40.53
CA GLU A 419 21.57 17.54 41.06
C GLU A 419 22.97 18.14 40.96
#